data_55bb97cccce7b91533a45c26472aea48
#
_entry.id   55bb97cccce7b91533a45c26472aea48
#
_cell.length_a   1.000
_cell.length_b   1.000
_cell.length_c   1.000
_cell.angle_alpha   90.00
_cell.angle_beta   90.00
_cell.angle_gamma   90.00
#
_symmetry.space_group_name_H-M   'P 1'
#
loop_
_entity.id
_entity.type
_entity.pdbx_description
1 polymer ?
#
loop_
_entity_poly.entity_id
_entity_poly.type
_entity_poly.pdbx_seq_one_letter_code
_entity_poly.pdbx_strand_id
1 'polypeptide(L)'
;MLHRFLTYKYEDFVKVDDTGCVIVDIEKFTLGQGFIMEPVVVKWEEGDTAADVTIRAAEQAGIELKYGDTDMGFYLSAIRDNETAAANIPQYLKDAAEENGFTIGERANADWLSQFDYTTDSGWMIWVNHVEIDKSAGVWPVTPGTVMRWQYTVCGYGRDLGSGSFDKPYVTVGNKDALVHAMAVASKHEKAGKAYENAVKVMEKMDATQAEIDAATEALND
;
A
#
# COMPACT_ATOMS: atom_id res chain seq x y z
N MET A 1 22.58 0.16 -19.89
CA MET A 1 21.19 -0.30 -19.81
C MET A 1 20.36 0.44 -18.76
N LEU A 2 20.98 0.99 -17.69
CA LEU A 2 20.28 1.75 -16.62
C LEU A 2 19.65 3.07 -17.07
N HIS A 3 20.16 3.70 -18.12
CA HIS A 3 19.71 5.05 -18.55
C HIS A 3 18.37 5.07 -19.30
N ARG A 4 17.88 3.91 -19.76
CA ARG A 4 16.61 3.81 -20.49
C ARG A 4 15.40 3.65 -19.54
N PHE A 5 15.62 3.14 -18.33
CA PHE A 5 14.53 2.95 -17.34
C PHE A 5 14.12 4.24 -16.64
N LEU A 6 15.01 5.22 -16.53
CA LEU A 6 14.74 6.50 -15.86
C LEU A 6 13.99 7.52 -16.74
N THR A 7 13.96 7.33 -18.04
CA THR A 7 13.26 8.21 -19.01
C THR A 7 11.81 7.78 -19.29
N TYR A 8 11.40 6.59 -18.82
CA TYR A 8 10.02 6.09 -18.96
C TYR A 8 9.01 6.76 -18.02
N LYS A 9 9.41 7.82 -17.33
CA LYS A 9 8.82 8.20 -16.06
C LYS A 9 7.54 9.01 -16.10
N TYR A 10 7.37 9.91 -17.02
CA TYR A 10 6.30 10.89 -16.83
C TYR A 10 5.65 11.30 -18.15
N GLU A 11 6.44 11.56 -19.16
CA GLU A 11 5.90 12.03 -20.44
C GLU A 11 5.12 10.96 -21.19
N ASP A 12 5.45 9.68 -20.96
CA ASP A 12 4.75 8.56 -21.58
C ASP A 12 3.45 8.21 -20.86
N PHE A 13 3.36 8.48 -19.53
CA PHE A 13 2.19 8.14 -18.73
C PHE A 13 1.06 9.17 -18.86
N VAL A 14 1.39 10.43 -18.98
CA VAL A 14 0.39 11.51 -19.17
C VAL A 14 -0.27 11.46 -20.55
N LYS A 15 0.32 10.74 -21.51
CA LYS A 15 -0.19 10.61 -22.88
C LYS A 15 -0.85 9.29 -23.21
N VAL A 16 -0.81 8.34 -22.30
CA VAL A 16 -1.27 6.98 -22.60
C VAL A 16 -2.38 6.65 -21.60
N ASP A 17 -3.61 6.63 -22.09
CA ASP A 17 -4.73 5.95 -21.45
C ASP A 17 -4.23 4.66 -20.81
N ASP A 18 -4.06 4.57 -19.52
CA ASP A 18 -3.82 3.39 -18.68
C ASP A 18 -3.25 2.12 -19.37
N THR A 19 -2.76 2.25 -20.59
CA THR A 19 -2.35 1.16 -21.44
C THR A 19 -0.94 0.73 -21.09
N GLY A 20 -0.84 -0.32 -20.30
CA GLY A 20 0.41 -1.01 -20.08
C GLY A 20 1.10 -0.73 -18.74
N CYS A 21 0.42 -0.14 -17.76
CA CYS A 21 0.97 0.09 -16.42
C CYS A 21 -0.01 -0.28 -15.31
N VAL A 22 0.56 -0.61 -14.14
CA VAL A 22 -0.12 -0.83 -12.86
C VAL A 22 0.47 0.14 -11.85
N ILE A 23 -0.32 0.61 -10.90
CA ILE A 23 0.14 1.43 -9.78
C ILE A 23 0.30 0.53 -8.54
N VAL A 24 1.40 0.70 -7.81
CA VAL A 24 1.66 -0.06 -6.59
C VAL A 24 2.17 0.88 -5.49
N ASP A 25 1.69 0.71 -4.27
CA ASP A 25 2.28 1.29 -3.08
C ASP A 25 2.44 0.26 -1.95
N ILE A 26 3.19 0.64 -0.90
CA ILE A 26 3.38 -0.15 0.31
C ILE A 26 3.23 0.78 1.51
N GLU A 27 2.22 0.52 2.34
CA GLU A 27 1.76 1.40 3.40
C GLU A 27 1.89 0.77 4.79
N LYS A 28 2.16 1.62 5.79
CA LYS A 28 2.14 1.26 7.22
C LYS A 28 1.42 2.30 8.07
N PHE A 29 0.31 2.82 7.55
CA PHE A 29 -0.46 3.88 8.21
C PHE A 29 -1.08 3.43 9.53
N THR A 30 -1.41 2.16 9.70
CA THR A 30 -1.86 1.57 10.96
C THR A 30 -0.83 1.68 12.08
N LEU A 31 0.44 1.85 11.72
CA LEU A 31 1.53 2.11 12.68
C LEU A 31 1.71 3.61 12.97
N GLY A 32 0.88 4.50 12.40
CA GLY A 32 1.08 5.95 12.47
C GLY A 32 2.37 6.39 11.77
N GLN A 33 2.80 5.61 10.80
CA GLN A 33 3.97 5.84 9.95
C GLN A 33 3.50 5.89 8.49
N GLY A 34 4.28 6.51 7.60
CA GLY A 34 3.89 6.73 6.21
C GLY A 34 4.00 5.51 5.30
N PHE A 35 4.50 5.74 4.10
CA PHE A 35 4.80 4.71 3.13
C PHE A 35 6.17 4.06 3.40
N ILE A 36 6.31 2.76 3.10
CA ILE A 36 7.61 2.14 2.79
C ILE A 36 7.94 2.43 1.32
N MET A 37 6.94 2.36 0.45
CA MET A 37 7.05 2.71 -0.96
C MET A 37 5.87 3.62 -1.33
N GLU A 38 6.18 4.88 -1.62
CA GLU A 38 5.18 5.79 -2.22
C GLU A 38 4.64 5.20 -3.52
N PRO A 39 3.43 5.59 -3.95
CA PRO A 39 2.84 5.12 -5.19
C PRO A 39 3.80 5.23 -6.37
N VAL A 40 4.02 4.13 -7.06
CA VAL A 40 4.88 4.02 -8.24
C VAL A 40 4.15 3.42 -9.42
N VAL A 41 4.53 3.89 -10.62
CA VAL A 41 4.07 3.32 -11.89
C VAL A 41 4.96 2.14 -12.26
N VAL A 42 4.36 0.99 -12.50
CA VAL A 42 5.04 -0.26 -12.86
C VAL A 42 4.55 -0.73 -14.22
N LYS A 43 5.47 -1.08 -15.12
CA LYS A 43 5.10 -1.64 -16.41
C LYS A 43 4.36 -2.96 -16.23
N TRP A 44 3.20 -3.09 -16.87
CA TRP A 44 2.46 -4.34 -16.96
C TRP A 44 2.97 -5.21 -18.12
N GLU A 45 2.93 -6.51 -17.94
CA GLU A 45 3.19 -7.51 -18.98
C GLU A 45 2.02 -8.50 -19.05
N GLU A 46 1.73 -8.98 -20.24
CA GLU A 46 0.61 -9.92 -20.43
C GLU A 46 0.79 -11.18 -19.59
N GLY A 47 -0.23 -11.50 -18.79
CA GLY A 47 -0.21 -12.64 -17.86
C GLY A 47 0.30 -12.31 -16.47
N ASP A 48 0.70 -11.06 -16.18
CA ASP A 48 1.14 -10.66 -14.85
C ASP A 48 0.07 -10.97 -13.78
N THR A 49 0.54 -11.47 -12.67
CA THR A 49 -0.20 -11.58 -11.42
C THR A 49 0.13 -10.40 -10.49
N ALA A 50 -0.65 -10.25 -9.43
CA ALA A 50 -0.36 -9.25 -8.39
C ALA A 50 1.02 -9.48 -7.74
N ALA A 51 1.48 -10.72 -7.61
CA ALA A 51 2.80 -11.04 -7.10
C ALA A 51 3.92 -10.59 -8.06
N ASP A 52 3.77 -10.84 -9.37
CA ASP A 52 4.79 -10.45 -10.36
C ASP A 52 5.00 -8.94 -10.36
N VAL A 53 3.90 -8.17 -10.34
CA VAL A 53 3.95 -6.72 -10.31
C VAL A 53 4.48 -6.20 -8.97
N THR A 54 4.15 -6.83 -7.84
CA THR A 54 4.70 -6.49 -6.51
C THR A 54 6.22 -6.63 -6.48
N ILE A 55 6.75 -7.76 -6.97
CA ILE A 55 8.18 -8.03 -7.01
C ILE A 55 8.87 -6.97 -7.90
N ARG A 56 8.33 -6.72 -9.08
CA ARG A 56 8.86 -5.73 -10.04
C ARG A 56 8.85 -4.30 -9.45
N ALA A 57 7.78 -3.92 -8.74
CA ALA A 57 7.67 -2.63 -8.05
C ALA A 57 8.76 -2.47 -6.98
N ALA A 58 8.94 -3.48 -6.13
CA ALA A 58 9.95 -3.48 -5.07
C ALA A 58 11.37 -3.40 -5.65
N GLU A 59 11.68 -4.18 -6.70
CA GLU A 59 12.95 -4.11 -7.41
C GLU A 59 13.20 -2.72 -8.00
N GLN A 60 12.18 -2.11 -8.64
CA GLN A 60 12.27 -0.75 -9.19
C GLN A 60 12.55 0.30 -8.10
N ALA A 61 11.98 0.13 -6.92
CA ALA A 61 12.18 1.03 -5.78
C ALA A 61 13.44 0.70 -4.95
N GLY A 62 14.10 -0.42 -5.19
CA GLY A 62 15.25 -0.89 -4.42
C GLY A 62 14.87 -1.40 -3.02
N ILE A 63 13.66 -1.92 -2.86
CA ILE A 63 13.12 -2.45 -1.60
C ILE A 63 13.23 -3.97 -1.61
N GLU A 64 13.77 -4.52 -0.54
CA GLU A 64 13.89 -5.97 -0.37
C GLU A 64 12.62 -6.56 0.24
N LEU A 65 12.16 -7.67 -0.33
CA LEU A 65 11.02 -8.44 0.14
C LEU A 65 11.46 -9.81 0.66
N LYS A 66 10.82 -10.31 1.71
CA LYS A 66 10.86 -11.72 2.09
C LYS A 66 9.53 -12.35 1.73
N TYR A 67 9.53 -13.18 0.73
CA TYR A 67 8.37 -13.90 0.24
C TYR A 67 8.74 -15.35 -0.13
N GLY A 68 7.73 -16.17 -0.32
CA GLY A 68 7.90 -17.54 -0.78
C GLY A 68 6.57 -18.14 -1.21
N ASP A 69 6.62 -19.31 -1.83
CA ASP A 69 5.45 -20.09 -2.14
C ASP A 69 5.14 -21.04 -0.98
N THR A 70 3.90 -21.02 -0.56
CA THR A 70 3.32 -21.91 0.43
C THR A 70 2.24 -22.77 -0.22
N ASP A 71 1.65 -23.70 0.52
CA ASP A 71 0.46 -24.46 0.05
C ASP A 71 -0.72 -23.53 -0.30
N MET A 72 -0.70 -22.28 0.20
CA MET A 72 -1.68 -21.25 -0.13
C MET A 72 -1.22 -20.32 -1.26
N GLY A 73 -0.09 -20.58 -1.90
CA GLY A 73 0.53 -19.79 -2.96
C GLY A 73 1.50 -18.72 -2.45
N PHE A 74 1.68 -17.65 -3.22
CA PHE A 74 2.58 -16.54 -2.88
C PHE A 74 2.24 -15.94 -1.52
N TYR A 75 3.25 -15.82 -0.67
CA TYR A 75 3.13 -15.30 0.68
C TYR A 75 4.24 -14.28 0.98
N LEU A 76 3.85 -13.02 1.24
CA LEU A 76 4.74 -11.93 1.62
C LEU A 76 4.87 -11.89 3.15
N SER A 77 6.02 -12.30 3.67
CA SER A 77 6.25 -12.42 5.11
C SER A 77 6.89 -11.20 5.76
N ALA A 78 7.73 -10.45 5.03
CA ALA A 78 8.34 -9.23 5.52
C ALA A 78 8.78 -8.30 4.38
N ILE A 79 8.86 -7.02 4.68
CA ILE A 79 9.37 -5.97 3.79
C ILE A 79 10.50 -5.24 4.50
N ARG A 80 11.58 -4.96 3.77
CA ARG A 80 12.69 -4.13 4.27
C ARG A 80 12.17 -2.73 4.59
N ASP A 81 12.38 -2.30 5.82
CA ASP A 81 11.92 -1.00 6.30
C ASP A 81 12.94 -0.44 7.29
N ASN A 82 13.59 0.63 6.89
CA ASN A 82 14.65 1.28 7.67
C ASN A 82 14.09 2.36 8.61
N GLU A 83 12.79 2.34 8.89
CA GLU A 83 12.17 3.28 9.82
C GLU A 83 12.70 3.07 11.25
N THR A 84 13.22 4.14 11.85
CA THR A 84 13.77 4.11 13.20
C THR A 84 12.85 4.74 14.23
N ALA A 85 11.82 5.46 13.81
CA ALA A 85 10.83 6.03 14.70
C ALA A 85 9.95 4.93 15.30
N ALA A 86 9.64 5.03 16.58
CA ALA A 86 8.69 4.13 17.22
C ALA A 86 7.31 4.25 16.55
N ALA A 87 6.60 3.14 16.44
CA ALA A 87 5.23 3.14 15.94
C ALA A 87 4.34 4.01 16.84
N ASN A 88 3.54 4.86 16.21
CA ASN A 88 2.53 5.69 16.87
C ASN A 88 1.13 5.21 16.45
N ILE A 89 0.81 3.99 16.84
CA ILE A 89 -0.46 3.34 16.48
C ILE A 89 -1.64 4.22 16.94
N PRO A 90 -2.59 4.54 16.04
CA PRO A 90 -3.75 5.34 16.35
C PRO A 90 -4.54 4.82 17.55
N GLN A 91 -5.10 5.73 18.38
CA GLN A 91 -5.77 5.34 19.61
C GLN A 91 -6.95 4.40 19.37
N TYR A 92 -7.75 4.64 18.33
CA TYR A 92 -8.88 3.78 18.01
C TYR A 92 -8.47 2.33 17.68
N LEU A 93 -7.25 2.11 17.15
CA LEU A 93 -6.72 0.76 16.92
C LEU A 93 -6.24 0.11 18.23
N LYS A 94 -5.67 0.90 19.14
CA LYS A 94 -5.32 0.40 20.49
C LYS A 94 -6.57 -0.02 21.25
N ASP A 95 -7.61 0.81 21.20
CA ASP A 95 -8.89 0.50 21.85
C ASP A 95 -9.53 -0.75 21.23
N ALA A 96 -9.55 -0.86 19.90
CA ALA A 96 -10.07 -2.04 19.21
C ALA A 96 -9.24 -3.30 19.52
N ALA A 97 -7.93 -3.20 19.60
CA ALA A 97 -7.07 -4.31 19.98
C ALA A 97 -7.37 -4.79 21.40
N GLU A 98 -7.48 -3.87 22.37
CA GLU A 98 -7.82 -4.19 23.76
C GLU A 98 -9.20 -4.83 23.86
N GLU A 99 -10.22 -4.27 23.22
CA GLU A 99 -11.59 -4.81 23.19
C GLU A 99 -11.68 -6.23 22.61
N ASN A 100 -10.79 -6.56 21.68
CA ASN A 100 -10.74 -7.88 21.04
C ASN A 100 -9.67 -8.82 21.64
N GLY A 101 -9.04 -8.43 22.76
CA GLY A 101 -8.11 -9.27 23.50
C GLY A 101 -6.71 -9.37 22.89
N PHE A 102 -6.34 -8.48 21.98
CA PHE A 102 -4.98 -8.42 21.46
C PHE A 102 -4.06 -7.61 22.38
N THR A 103 -2.85 -8.10 22.55
CA THR A 103 -1.76 -7.33 23.16
C THR A 103 -0.86 -6.82 22.04
N ILE A 104 -0.76 -5.51 21.89
CA ILE A 104 0.14 -4.90 20.91
C ILE A 104 1.56 -4.95 21.46
N GLY A 105 2.43 -5.64 20.74
CA GLY A 105 3.86 -5.75 21.02
C GLY A 105 4.67 -4.67 20.30
N GLU A 106 5.92 -4.98 20.07
CA GLU A 106 6.88 -4.15 19.37
C GLU A 106 7.49 -4.92 18.20
N ARG A 107 8.04 -4.19 17.26
CA ARG A 107 8.75 -4.74 16.10
C ARG A 107 9.95 -5.58 16.55
N ALA A 108 10.02 -6.82 16.07
CA ALA A 108 11.07 -7.76 16.47
C ALA A 108 12.42 -7.49 15.81
N ASN A 109 12.43 -6.88 14.61
CA ASN A 109 13.64 -6.62 13.84
C ASN A 109 13.67 -5.18 13.32
N ALA A 110 14.73 -4.46 13.59
CA ALA A 110 14.85 -3.04 13.20
C ALA A 110 14.85 -2.80 11.68
N ASP A 111 15.30 -3.79 10.90
CA ASP A 111 15.47 -3.66 9.45
C ASP A 111 14.28 -4.19 8.65
N TRP A 112 13.37 -4.96 9.28
CA TRP A 112 12.31 -5.66 8.60
C TRP A 112 10.98 -5.44 9.32
N LEU A 113 9.95 -5.03 8.60
CA LEU A 113 8.58 -5.05 9.09
C LEU A 113 7.96 -6.38 8.66
N SER A 114 7.76 -7.26 9.65
CA SER A 114 7.39 -8.65 9.44
C SER A 114 5.98 -8.94 9.92
N GLN A 115 5.41 -10.01 9.40
CA GLN A 115 4.21 -10.60 10.00
C GLN A 115 4.44 -10.90 11.48
N PHE A 116 3.41 -10.77 12.28
CA PHE A 116 3.40 -11.05 13.72
C PHE A 116 4.30 -10.16 14.59
N ASP A 117 4.80 -9.04 14.03
CA ASP A 117 5.65 -8.12 14.79
C ASP A 117 4.89 -7.44 15.95
N TYR A 118 3.63 -7.08 15.74
CA TYR A 118 2.85 -6.32 16.73
C TYR A 118 1.79 -7.15 17.44
N THR A 119 1.13 -8.05 16.74
CA THR A 119 0.16 -9.00 17.31
C THR A 119 0.27 -10.33 16.58
N THR A 120 -0.44 -11.34 17.08
CA THR A 120 -0.54 -12.64 16.39
C THR A 120 -1.20 -12.59 15.02
N ASP A 121 -1.89 -11.50 14.72
CA ASP A 121 -2.65 -11.30 13.48
C ASP A 121 -2.05 -10.19 12.61
N SER A 122 -0.95 -9.57 13.06
CA SER A 122 -0.33 -8.50 12.27
C SER A 122 0.42 -9.06 11.06
N GLY A 123 0.42 -8.31 9.96
CA GLY A 123 1.09 -8.72 8.73
C GLY A 123 0.70 -7.91 7.51
N TRP A 124 1.07 -8.43 6.35
CA TRP A 124 0.86 -7.77 5.08
C TRP A 124 -0.41 -8.26 4.39
N MET A 125 -1.26 -7.32 4.01
CA MET A 125 -2.48 -7.56 3.25
C MET A 125 -2.49 -6.73 1.98
N ILE A 126 -3.20 -7.20 0.96
CA ILE A 126 -3.23 -6.54 -0.35
C ILE A 126 -4.68 -6.24 -0.78
N TRP A 127 -4.87 -5.04 -1.27
CA TRP A 127 -6.07 -4.60 -1.99
C TRP A 127 -5.74 -4.36 -3.45
N VAL A 128 -6.62 -4.79 -4.33
CA VAL A 128 -6.54 -4.58 -5.77
C VAL A 128 -7.83 -3.89 -6.22
N ASN A 129 -7.71 -2.67 -6.75
CA ASN A 129 -8.85 -1.83 -7.12
C ASN A 129 -9.89 -1.72 -5.99
N HIS A 130 -9.40 -1.35 -4.80
CA HIS A 130 -10.20 -1.18 -3.57
C HIS A 130 -10.89 -2.46 -3.07
N VAL A 131 -10.51 -3.62 -3.56
CA VAL A 131 -11.04 -4.92 -3.14
C VAL A 131 -9.94 -5.70 -2.43
N GLU A 132 -10.18 -6.14 -1.19
CA GLU A 132 -9.34 -7.14 -0.55
C GLU A 132 -9.39 -8.44 -1.35
N ILE A 133 -8.23 -8.94 -1.78
CA ILE A 133 -8.23 -10.17 -2.58
C ILE A 133 -8.48 -11.40 -1.71
N ASP A 134 -9.28 -12.32 -2.21
CA ASP A 134 -9.67 -13.58 -1.55
C ASP A 134 -8.81 -14.78 -1.96
N LYS A 135 -7.77 -14.53 -2.74
CA LYS A 135 -6.82 -15.54 -3.24
C LYS A 135 -5.39 -15.02 -3.13
N SER A 136 -4.43 -15.93 -3.24
CA SER A 136 -3.02 -15.55 -3.29
C SER A 136 -2.72 -14.53 -4.40
N ALA A 137 -1.87 -13.56 -4.11
CA ALA A 137 -1.36 -12.61 -5.10
C ALA A 137 -0.69 -13.29 -6.31
N GLY A 138 -0.15 -14.51 -6.12
CA GLY A 138 0.46 -15.30 -7.19
C GLY A 138 -0.51 -15.89 -8.22
N VAL A 139 -1.82 -15.82 -7.96
CA VAL A 139 -2.85 -16.26 -8.90
C VAL A 139 -3.89 -15.19 -9.21
N TRP A 140 -3.74 -13.99 -8.63
CA TRP A 140 -4.64 -12.86 -8.88
C TRP A 140 -4.18 -12.10 -10.12
N PRO A 141 -4.93 -12.14 -11.23
CA PRO A 141 -4.53 -11.46 -12.46
C PRO A 141 -4.65 -9.95 -12.30
N VAL A 142 -3.73 -9.22 -12.90
CA VAL A 142 -3.79 -7.76 -13.00
C VAL A 142 -3.84 -7.31 -14.46
N THR A 143 -4.39 -6.15 -14.68
CA THR A 143 -4.54 -5.55 -16.01
C THR A 143 -4.06 -4.09 -15.98
N PRO A 144 -3.78 -3.47 -17.13
CA PRO A 144 -3.47 -2.04 -17.17
C PRO A 144 -4.49 -1.19 -16.42
N GLY A 145 -4.02 -0.18 -15.70
CA GLY A 145 -4.85 0.69 -14.87
C GLY A 145 -5.15 0.15 -13.45
N THR A 146 -4.75 -1.09 -13.14
CA THR A 146 -4.92 -1.65 -11.79
C THR A 146 -4.14 -0.82 -10.76
N VAL A 147 -4.78 -0.53 -9.61
CA VAL A 147 -4.14 0.02 -8.43
C VAL A 147 -4.03 -1.07 -7.38
N MET A 148 -2.81 -1.29 -6.88
CA MET A 148 -2.49 -2.29 -5.87
C MET A 148 -1.91 -1.61 -4.64
N ARG A 149 -2.47 -1.92 -3.47
CA ARG A 149 -2.04 -1.35 -2.19
C ARG A 149 -1.69 -2.46 -1.22
N TRP A 150 -0.40 -2.57 -0.87
CA TRP A 150 0.05 -3.42 0.22
C TRP A 150 -0.02 -2.64 1.52
N GLN A 151 -0.79 -3.15 2.46
CA GLN A 151 -1.09 -2.46 3.71
C GLN A 151 -0.72 -3.35 4.90
N TYR A 152 -0.06 -2.77 5.90
CA TYR A 152 0.26 -3.50 7.12
C TYR A 152 -0.93 -3.45 8.07
N THR A 153 -1.47 -4.62 8.42
CA THR A 153 -2.48 -4.78 9.48
C THR A 153 -1.80 -4.98 10.83
N VAL A 154 -2.28 -4.31 11.87
CA VAL A 154 -1.81 -4.50 13.25
C VAL A 154 -2.61 -5.58 13.95
N CYS A 155 -3.93 -5.64 13.73
CA CYS A 155 -4.77 -6.66 14.36
C CYS A 155 -6.08 -6.91 13.60
N GLY A 156 -6.61 -8.13 13.80
CA GLY A 156 -7.93 -8.51 13.32
C GLY A 156 -7.99 -8.83 11.84
N TYR A 157 -6.90 -9.29 11.24
CA TYR A 157 -6.84 -9.72 9.84
C TYR A 157 -7.40 -8.67 8.87
N GLY A 158 -6.91 -7.42 8.97
CA GLY A 158 -7.31 -6.31 8.10
C GLY A 158 -8.58 -5.57 8.52
N ARG A 159 -9.22 -5.90 9.64
CA ARG A 159 -10.37 -5.14 10.17
C ARG A 159 -9.97 -3.69 10.49
N ASP A 160 -8.73 -3.47 10.86
CA ASP A 160 -8.09 -2.16 11.05
C ASP A 160 -7.77 -1.42 9.75
N LEU A 161 -7.87 -2.10 8.63
CA LEU A 161 -7.75 -1.57 7.26
C LEU A 161 -9.12 -1.42 6.57
N GLY A 162 -10.21 -1.66 7.29
CA GLY A 162 -11.56 -1.60 6.75
C GLY A 162 -12.09 -2.91 6.18
N SER A 163 -11.35 -4.03 6.32
CA SER A 163 -11.83 -5.35 5.90
C SER A 163 -13.06 -5.78 6.70
N GLY A 164 -14.05 -6.31 5.99
CA GLY A 164 -15.21 -6.98 6.57
C GLY A 164 -15.21 -8.50 6.36
N SER A 165 -14.08 -9.07 5.89
CA SER A 165 -14.00 -10.48 5.50
C SER A 165 -14.14 -11.45 6.67
N PHE A 166 -13.66 -11.09 7.85
CA PHE A 166 -13.72 -11.93 9.05
C PHE A 166 -14.79 -11.50 10.06
N ASP A 167 -15.00 -10.18 10.18
CA ASP A 167 -16.01 -9.59 11.06
C ASP A 167 -16.15 -8.09 10.74
N LYS A 168 -16.95 -7.36 11.52
CA LYS A 168 -17.15 -5.94 11.36
C LYS A 168 -15.81 -5.18 11.41
N PRO A 169 -15.52 -4.32 10.42
CA PRO A 169 -14.30 -3.51 10.41
C PRO A 169 -14.24 -2.56 11.61
N TYR A 170 -13.03 -2.24 12.06
CA TYR A 170 -12.78 -1.25 13.12
C TYR A 170 -12.88 0.19 12.62
N VAL A 171 -12.68 0.39 11.32
CA VAL A 171 -12.71 1.70 10.67
C VAL A 171 -13.43 1.60 9.33
N THR A 172 -14.14 2.66 8.95
CA THR A 172 -14.66 2.81 7.59
C THR A 172 -13.65 3.55 6.76
N VAL A 173 -13.18 2.94 5.68
CA VAL A 173 -12.15 3.47 4.79
C VAL A 173 -12.78 3.90 3.47
N GLY A 174 -12.49 5.13 3.04
CA GLY A 174 -12.86 5.60 1.70
C GLY A 174 -11.98 4.98 0.61
N ASN A 175 -12.46 5.00 -0.64
CA ASN A 175 -11.68 4.54 -1.79
C ASN A 175 -10.59 5.57 -2.13
N LYS A 176 -9.33 5.20 -1.93
CA LYS A 176 -8.14 6.03 -2.16
C LYS A 176 -7.45 5.77 -3.49
N ASP A 177 -7.95 4.86 -4.33
CA ASP A 177 -7.25 4.43 -5.54
C ASP A 177 -6.99 5.57 -6.53
N ALA A 178 -7.96 6.48 -6.71
CA ALA A 178 -7.76 7.65 -7.56
C ALA A 178 -6.68 8.59 -7.03
N LEU A 179 -6.60 8.75 -5.70
CA LEU A 179 -5.55 9.54 -5.06
C LEU A 179 -4.18 8.88 -5.21
N VAL A 180 -4.10 7.57 -5.00
CA VAL A 180 -2.88 6.76 -5.20
C VAL A 180 -2.39 6.90 -6.66
N HIS A 181 -3.31 6.82 -7.62
CA HIS A 181 -2.99 7.03 -9.03
C HIS A 181 -2.42 8.44 -9.28
N ALA A 182 -3.10 9.49 -8.82
CA ALA A 182 -2.64 10.87 -8.98
C ALA A 182 -1.26 11.10 -8.34
N MET A 183 -1.01 10.52 -7.17
CA MET A 183 0.30 10.57 -6.51
C MET A 183 1.40 9.86 -7.31
N ALA A 184 1.09 8.70 -7.90
CA ALA A 184 2.05 7.93 -8.68
C ALA A 184 2.53 8.68 -9.93
N VAL A 185 1.63 9.41 -10.59
CA VAL A 185 1.93 10.15 -11.83
C VAL A 185 2.42 11.57 -11.59
N ALA A 186 2.35 12.07 -10.37
CA ALA A 186 2.81 13.41 -10.02
C ALA A 186 4.29 13.62 -10.37
N SER A 187 4.60 14.73 -11.00
CA SER A 187 5.97 15.13 -11.33
C SER A 187 6.80 15.41 -10.07
N LYS A 188 8.12 15.47 -10.20
CA LYS A 188 9.01 15.86 -9.09
C LYS A 188 8.69 17.23 -8.52
N HIS A 189 8.20 18.16 -9.35
CA HIS A 189 7.81 19.49 -8.91
C HIS A 189 6.51 19.44 -8.09
N GLU A 190 5.52 18.70 -8.56
CA GLU A 190 4.25 18.50 -7.87
C GLU A 190 4.46 17.77 -6.55
N LYS A 191 5.33 16.73 -6.51
CA LYS A 191 5.70 16.02 -5.27
C LYS A 191 6.36 16.91 -4.22
N ALA A 192 6.97 18.01 -4.61
CA ALA A 192 7.51 19.02 -3.69
C ALA A 192 6.48 20.08 -3.28
N GLY A 193 5.26 19.99 -3.79
CA GLY A 193 4.19 20.98 -3.57
C GLY A 193 3.27 20.64 -2.40
N LYS A 194 2.55 21.67 -1.94
CA LYS A 194 1.59 21.54 -0.83
C LYS A 194 0.42 20.59 -1.14
N ALA A 195 0.02 20.46 -2.40
CA ALA A 195 -1.02 19.54 -2.82
C ALA A 195 -0.60 18.09 -2.52
N TYR A 196 0.65 17.73 -2.86
CA TYR A 196 1.19 16.41 -2.57
C TYR A 196 1.35 16.14 -1.07
N GLU A 197 1.86 17.13 -0.31
CA GLU A 197 1.92 17.03 1.15
C GLU A 197 0.55 16.80 1.78
N ASN A 198 -0.49 17.46 1.24
CA ASN A 198 -1.86 17.23 1.69
C ASN A 198 -2.38 15.85 1.28
N ALA A 199 -2.06 15.38 0.08
CA ALA A 199 -2.40 14.04 -0.38
C ALA A 199 -1.82 12.96 0.54
N VAL A 200 -0.55 13.08 0.93
CA VAL A 200 0.09 12.18 1.92
C VAL A 200 -0.70 12.16 3.23
N LYS A 201 -1.07 13.32 3.78
CA LYS A 201 -1.85 13.41 5.04
C LYS A 201 -3.23 12.75 4.92
N VAL A 202 -3.88 12.89 3.75
CA VAL A 202 -5.17 12.23 3.49
C VAL A 202 -4.99 10.71 3.34
N MET A 203 -3.87 10.26 2.75
CA MET A 203 -3.52 8.84 2.71
C MET A 203 -3.30 8.26 4.11
N GLU A 204 -2.57 8.95 4.97
CA GLU A 204 -2.29 8.53 6.35
C GLU A 204 -3.54 8.49 7.24
N LYS A 205 -4.54 9.31 6.94
CA LYS A 205 -5.81 9.33 7.66
C LYS A 205 -6.67 8.13 7.27
N MET A 206 -6.72 7.11 8.13
CA MET A 206 -7.46 5.86 7.84
C MET A 206 -8.95 6.07 7.63
N ASP A 207 -9.57 6.97 8.40
CA ASP A 207 -10.98 7.33 8.33
C ASP A 207 -11.27 8.55 7.43
N ALA A 208 -10.37 8.85 6.49
CA ALA A 208 -10.59 9.93 5.53
C ALA A 208 -11.91 9.71 4.78
N THR A 209 -12.75 10.73 4.79
CA THR A 209 -14.01 10.70 4.04
C THR A 209 -13.76 10.71 2.54
N GLN A 210 -14.71 10.18 1.74
CA GLN A 210 -14.57 10.22 0.29
C GLN A 210 -14.42 11.66 -0.23
N ALA A 211 -15.11 12.62 0.37
CA ALA A 211 -14.98 14.03 -0.01
C ALA A 211 -13.58 14.61 0.24
N GLU A 212 -12.90 14.20 1.33
CA GLU A 212 -11.50 14.60 1.59
C GLU A 212 -10.55 13.99 0.57
N ILE A 213 -10.77 12.71 0.22
CA ILE A 213 -9.97 11.97 -0.77
C ILE A 213 -10.15 12.60 -2.16
N ASP A 214 -11.39 12.86 -2.57
CA ASP A 214 -11.70 13.44 -3.87
C ASP A 214 -11.08 14.85 -4.00
N ALA A 215 -11.22 15.68 -2.97
CA ALA A 215 -10.63 17.02 -2.95
C ALA A 215 -9.09 16.99 -3.03
N ALA A 216 -8.43 16.04 -2.37
CA ALA A 216 -6.98 15.87 -2.45
C ALA A 216 -6.55 15.37 -3.85
N THR A 217 -7.35 14.52 -4.47
CA THR A 217 -7.13 14.02 -5.83
C THR A 217 -7.25 15.15 -6.86
N GLU A 218 -8.31 15.96 -6.77
CA GLU A 218 -8.51 17.11 -7.64
C GLU A 218 -7.34 18.11 -7.53
N ALA A 219 -6.91 18.40 -6.30
CA ALA A 219 -5.80 19.34 -6.06
C ALA A 219 -4.44 18.88 -6.62
N LEU A 220 -4.27 17.59 -6.90
CA LEU A 220 -3.06 17.06 -7.57
C LEU A 220 -3.17 17.09 -9.09
N ASN A 221 -4.38 17.14 -9.65
CA ASN A 221 -4.63 17.13 -11.08
C ASN A 221 -4.75 18.55 -11.69
N ASP A 222 -4.82 19.59 -10.84
CA ASP A 222 -4.90 21.01 -11.22
C ASP A 222 -3.48 21.60 -11.48
#